data_d727a81ae1ba4bdf8d1b0fa4444dff7b
#
_entry.id   d727a81ae1ba4bdf8d1b0fa4444dff7b
#
_cell.length_a   1.000
_cell.length_b   1.000
_cell.length_c   1.000
_cell.angle_alpha   90.00
_cell.angle_beta   90.00
_cell.angle_gamma   90.00
#
_symmetry.space_group_name_H-M   'P 1'
#
loop_
_entity.id
_entity.type
_entity.pdbx_description
1 polymer ?
#
loop_
_entity_poly.entity_id
_entity_poly.type
_entity_poly.pdbx_seq_one_letter_code
_entity_poly.pdbx_strand_id
1 'polypeptide(L)'
;MPHDHSDDSHPHSLLPSDPALRVKALESLLVEKGLVDPAALDAIIETYEHKIGPQNGAAVVARAWREPKFRTALFTDATAAVSEMGFYGRQGEHIVALENTDRQHNLVVCTLCSCYPWPLLGIPPGWYKSDAYRARAV
;
A
#
# COMPACT_ATOMS: atom_id res chain seq x y z
N MET A 1 18.83 7.98 34.08
CA MET A 1 19.64 7.39 33.01
C MET A 1 19.27 8.10 31.71
N PRO A 2 20.15 8.88 31.10
CA PRO A 2 19.85 9.55 29.84
C PRO A 2 19.86 8.50 28.71
N HIS A 3 18.79 8.44 27.92
CA HIS A 3 18.75 7.68 26.67
C HIS A 3 19.58 8.45 25.64
N ASP A 4 20.70 7.88 25.31
CA ASP A 4 21.54 8.30 24.20
C ASP A 4 20.78 7.98 22.89
N HIS A 5 20.20 9.01 22.30
CA HIS A 5 19.71 8.94 20.91
C HIS A 5 20.93 9.17 20.02
N SER A 6 21.63 8.09 19.73
CA SER A 6 22.60 8.10 18.63
C SER A 6 21.84 8.43 17.35
N ASP A 7 22.06 9.64 16.89
CA ASP A 7 21.66 10.18 15.60
C ASP A 7 22.34 9.34 14.52
N ASP A 8 21.64 8.30 14.04
CA ASP A 8 22.05 7.52 12.87
C ASP A 8 21.83 8.39 11.59
N SER A 9 22.60 9.47 11.50
CA SER A 9 22.79 10.19 10.24
C SER A 9 23.62 9.30 9.32
N HIS A 10 22.95 8.35 8.63
CA HIS A 10 23.55 7.62 7.54
C HIS A 10 24.01 8.64 6.48
N PRO A 11 25.30 8.71 6.14
CA PRO A 11 25.74 9.57 5.06
C PRO A 11 24.98 9.14 3.81
N HIS A 12 24.27 10.06 3.18
CA HIS A 12 23.65 9.85 1.89
C HIS A 12 24.73 9.51 0.88
N SER A 13 25.00 8.21 0.73
CA SER A 13 25.94 7.74 -0.29
C SER A 13 25.39 8.16 -1.65
N LEU A 14 26.21 8.84 -2.45
CA LEU A 14 25.90 9.17 -3.84
C LEU A 14 25.82 7.91 -4.72
N LEU A 15 26.30 6.78 -4.21
CA LEU A 15 26.22 5.49 -4.89
C LEU A 15 24.96 4.74 -4.45
N PRO A 16 24.24 4.09 -5.39
CA PRO A 16 23.13 3.22 -5.06
C PRO A 16 23.58 2.10 -4.11
N SER A 17 22.65 1.66 -3.24
CA SER A 17 22.92 0.51 -2.37
C SER A 17 23.19 -0.77 -3.16
N ASP A 18 23.95 -1.69 -2.60
CA ASP A 18 24.21 -3.02 -3.20
C ASP A 18 22.95 -3.73 -3.72
N PRO A 19 21.83 -3.79 -2.96
CA PRO A 19 20.58 -4.37 -3.47
C PRO A 19 20.02 -3.62 -4.69
N ALA A 20 20.09 -2.29 -4.73
CA ALA A 20 19.62 -1.49 -5.86
C ALA A 20 20.45 -1.76 -7.12
N LEU A 21 21.77 -1.90 -6.99
CA LEU A 21 22.66 -2.25 -8.11
C LEU A 21 22.36 -3.65 -8.65
N ARG A 22 22.09 -4.62 -7.78
CA ARG A 22 21.73 -5.99 -8.17
C ARG A 22 20.39 -6.03 -8.91
N VAL A 23 19.38 -5.28 -8.42
CA VAL A 23 18.09 -5.17 -9.11
C VAL A 23 18.28 -4.58 -10.51
N LYS A 24 19.05 -3.49 -10.63
CA LYS A 24 19.32 -2.86 -11.93
C LYS A 24 20.09 -3.78 -12.89
N ALA A 25 21.04 -4.57 -12.40
CA ALA A 25 21.76 -5.53 -13.21
C ALA A 25 20.84 -6.66 -13.71
N LEU A 26 19.93 -7.16 -12.86
CA LEU A 26 18.95 -8.17 -13.26
C LEU A 26 17.97 -7.62 -14.29
N GLU A 27 17.46 -6.40 -14.09
CA GLU A 27 16.61 -5.70 -15.05
C GLU A 27 17.31 -5.61 -16.41
N SER A 28 18.54 -5.10 -16.45
CA SER A 28 19.32 -4.98 -17.69
C SER A 28 19.47 -6.30 -18.41
N LEU A 29 19.78 -7.38 -17.70
CA LEU A 29 19.90 -8.73 -18.27
C LEU A 29 18.57 -9.26 -18.83
N LEU A 30 17.45 -9.00 -18.14
CA LEU A 30 16.14 -9.46 -18.59
C LEU A 30 15.69 -8.70 -19.84
N VAL A 31 15.97 -7.41 -19.91
CA VAL A 31 15.70 -6.56 -21.10
C VAL A 31 16.58 -7.00 -22.26
N GLU A 32 17.88 -7.19 -22.06
CA GLU A 32 18.81 -7.67 -23.09
C GLU A 32 18.40 -9.01 -23.67
N LYS A 33 17.86 -9.90 -22.84
CA LYS A 33 17.34 -11.21 -23.27
C LYS A 33 15.94 -11.15 -23.90
N GLY A 34 15.31 -9.98 -23.97
CA GLY A 34 13.95 -9.80 -24.49
C GLY A 34 12.87 -10.47 -23.63
N LEU A 35 13.14 -10.74 -22.35
CA LEU A 35 12.19 -11.36 -21.41
C LEU A 35 11.31 -10.32 -20.71
N VAL A 36 11.72 -9.06 -20.68
CA VAL A 36 10.98 -7.94 -20.08
C VAL A 36 10.97 -6.77 -21.06
N ASP A 37 9.79 -6.20 -21.27
CA ASP A 37 9.63 -4.95 -21.98
C ASP A 37 9.87 -3.78 -21.01
N PRO A 38 10.85 -2.88 -21.24
CA PRO A 38 11.10 -1.72 -20.38
C PRO A 38 9.86 -0.85 -20.20
N ALA A 39 9.05 -0.63 -21.24
CA ALA A 39 7.86 0.19 -21.14
C ALA A 39 6.79 -0.43 -20.22
N ALA A 40 6.68 -1.75 -20.19
CA ALA A 40 5.79 -2.45 -19.27
C ALA A 40 6.29 -2.34 -17.82
N LEU A 41 7.61 -2.39 -17.60
CA LEU A 41 8.20 -2.20 -16.28
C LEU A 41 7.98 -0.78 -15.78
N ASP A 42 8.24 0.24 -16.62
CA ASP A 42 8.01 1.65 -16.29
C ASP A 42 6.55 1.91 -15.93
N ALA A 43 5.60 1.31 -16.65
CA ALA A 43 4.17 1.43 -16.35
C ALA A 43 3.78 0.82 -14.99
N ILE A 44 4.44 -0.26 -14.58
CA ILE A 44 4.27 -0.86 -13.27
C ILE A 44 4.83 0.09 -12.19
N ILE A 45 6.05 0.59 -12.37
CA ILE A 45 6.69 1.52 -11.43
C ILE A 45 5.82 2.75 -11.26
N GLU A 46 5.41 3.40 -12.33
CA GLU A 46 4.51 4.56 -12.33
C GLU A 46 3.21 4.30 -11.55
N THR A 47 2.65 3.09 -11.69
CA THR A 47 1.45 2.71 -10.96
C THR A 47 1.69 2.65 -9.46
N TYR A 48 2.79 2.02 -9.04
CA TYR A 48 3.12 1.87 -7.62
C TYR A 48 3.60 3.15 -6.96
N GLU A 49 4.24 4.06 -7.71
CA GLU A 49 4.72 5.33 -7.19
C GLU A 49 3.62 6.40 -7.11
N HIS A 50 2.68 6.42 -8.07
CA HIS A 50 1.79 7.57 -8.25
C HIS A 50 0.29 7.25 -8.27
N LYS A 51 -0.12 5.99 -8.52
CA LYS A 51 -1.54 5.65 -8.71
C LYS A 51 -2.16 4.87 -7.56
N ILE A 52 -1.35 4.29 -6.69
CA ILE A 52 -1.81 3.60 -5.47
C ILE A 52 -1.26 4.30 -4.24
N GLY A 53 -1.96 4.20 -3.12
CA GLY A 53 -1.46 4.78 -1.88
C GLY A 53 -2.53 5.26 -0.93
N PRO A 54 -2.13 5.67 0.29
CA PRO A 54 -3.05 6.05 1.36
C PRO A 54 -3.88 7.30 1.05
N GLN A 55 -3.44 8.18 0.15
CA GLN A 55 -4.23 9.31 -0.32
C GLN A 55 -5.53 8.87 -1.02
N ASN A 56 -5.53 7.74 -1.72
CA ASN A 56 -6.74 7.18 -2.33
C ASN A 56 -7.73 6.75 -1.25
N GLY A 57 -7.27 6.05 -0.22
CA GLY A 57 -8.09 5.69 0.94
C GLY A 57 -8.65 6.92 1.66
N ALA A 58 -7.83 7.95 1.85
CA ALA A 58 -8.27 9.21 2.44
C ALA A 58 -9.34 9.90 1.58
N ALA A 59 -9.23 9.88 0.26
CA ALA A 59 -10.23 10.43 -0.65
C ALA A 59 -11.56 9.68 -0.56
N VAL A 60 -11.54 8.35 -0.46
CA VAL A 60 -12.76 7.53 -0.25
C VAL A 60 -13.45 7.90 1.06
N VAL A 61 -12.70 7.98 2.16
CA VAL A 61 -13.24 8.35 3.48
C VAL A 61 -13.81 9.77 3.46
N ALA A 62 -13.08 10.74 2.91
CA ALA A 62 -13.52 12.11 2.80
C ALA A 62 -14.81 12.25 1.98
N ARG A 63 -14.94 11.48 0.91
CA ARG A 63 -16.18 11.44 0.12
C ARG A 63 -17.33 10.82 0.90
N ALA A 64 -17.09 9.72 1.59
CA ALA A 64 -18.13 9.07 2.41
C ALA A 64 -18.66 9.97 3.53
N TRP A 65 -17.82 10.84 4.09
CA TRP A 65 -18.26 11.81 5.11
C TRP A 65 -19.12 12.93 4.55
N ARG A 66 -18.93 13.31 3.29
CA ARG A 66 -19.65 14.43 2.65
C ARG A 66 -20.88 14.01 1.87
N GLU A 67 -20.90 12.78 1.36
CA GLU A 67 -21.91 12.25 0.45
C GLU A 67 -22.62 11.02 1.06
N PRO A 68 -23.79 11.19 1.71
CA PRO A 68 -24.49 10.06 2.34
C PRO A 68 -24.85 8.93 1.37
N LYS A 69 -25.16 9.26 0.11
CA LYS A 69 -25.46 8.27 -0.92
C LYS A 69 -24.22 7.40 -1.23
N PHE A 70 -23.06 8.04 -1.36
CA PHE A 70 -21.79 7.32 -1.57
C PHE A 70 -21.44 6.46 -0.36
N ARG A 71 -21.63 6.99 0.86
CA ARG A 71 -21.42 6.22 2.09
C ARG A 71 -22.29 4.97 2.13
N THR A 72 -23.57 5.06 1.78
CA THR A 72 -24.46 3.90 1.70
C THR A 72 -23.97 2.89 0.65
N ALA A 73 -23.59 3.34 -0.54
CA ALA A 73 -23.03 2.47 -1.58
C ALA A 73 -21.74 1.78 -1.11
N LEU A 74 -20.85 2.52 -0.43
CA LEU A 74 -19.59 2.00 0.10
C LEU A 74 -19.81 0.85 1.11
N PHE A 75 -20.81 0.93 1.97
CA PHE A 75 -21.15 -0.14 2.90
C PHE A 75 -21.93 -1.29 2.26
N THR A 76 -22.57 -1.07 1.12
CA THR A 76 -23.30 -2.10 0.37
C THR A 76 -22.36 -2.92 -0.50
N ASP A 77 -21.52 -2.27 -1.28
CA ASP A 77 -20.50 -2.87 -2.14
C ASP A 77 -19.29 -1.92 -2.24
N ALA A 78 -18.34 -2.12 -1.34
CA ALA A 78 -17.17 -1.26 -1.29
C ALA A 78 -16.30 -1.40 -2.54
N THR A 79 -16.22 -2.58 -3.14
CA THR A 79 -15.45 -2.82 -4.36
C THR A 79 -15.99 -1.99 -5.52
N ALA A 80 -17.31 -2.03 -5.75
CA ALA A 80 -17.93 -1.23 -6.80
C ALA A 80 -17.80 0.27 -6.53
N ALA A 81 -18.11 0.73 -5.29
CA ALA A 81 -18.04 2.15 -4.94
C ALA A 81 -16.63 2.74 -5.07
N VAL A 82 -15.60 1.99 -4.71
CA VAL A 82 -14.20 2.39 -4.84
C VAL A 82 -13.75 2.39 -6.31
N SER A 83 -14.22 1.40 -7.08
CA SER A 83 -13.92 1.32 -8.52
C SER A 83 -14.52 2.48 -9.32
N GLU A 84 -15.69 3.00 -8.93
CA GLU A 84 -16.27 4.21 -9.53
C GLU A 84 -15.38 5.46 -9.34
N MET A 85 -14.53 5.48 -8.31
CA MET A 85 -13.53 6.53 -8.11
C MET A 85 -12.23 6.30 -8.90
N GLY A 86 -12.14 5.22 -9.68
CA GLY A 86 -10.96 4.85 -10.44
C GLY A 86 -9.91 4.08 -9.63
N PHE A 87 -10.22 3.67 -8.40
CA PHE A 87 -9.30 2.94 -7.53
C PHE A 87 -9.59 1.44 -7.61
N TYR A 88 -8.87 0.75 -8.46
CA TYR A 88 -9.00 -0.68 -8.70
C TYR A 88 -7.62 -1.30 -9.00
N GLY A 89 -7.55 -2.61 -9.07
CA GLY A 89 -6.34 -3.34 -9.42
C GLY A 89 -6.02 -4.43 -8.41
N ARG A 90 -4.79 -4.91 -8.48
CA ARG A 90 -4.32 -6.04 -7.66
C ARG A 90 -4.52 -5.76 -6.17
N GLN A 91 -5.00 -6.76 -5.43
CA GLN A 91 -5.38 -6.67 -4.01
C GLN A 91 -6.52 -5.67 -3.73
N GLY A 92 -7.32 -5.37 -4.75
CA GLY A 92 -8.52 -4.56 -4.67
C GLY A 92 -9.75 -5.26 -5.24
N GLU A 93 -9.65 -6.58 -5.50
CA GLU A 93 -10.72 -7.38 -6.11
C GLU A 93 -11.89 -7.62 -5.14
N HIS A 94 -11.63 -7.57 -3.84
CA HIS A 94 -12.67 -7.71 -2.82
C HIS A 94 -12.38 -6.78 -1.65
N ILE A 95 -13.06 -5.64 -1.62
CA ILE A 95 -12.94 -4.63 -0.59
C ILE A 95 -14.19 -4.64 0.29
N VAL A 96 -14.00 -4.57 1.60
CA VAL A 96 -15.07 -4.43 2.59
C VAL A 96 -14.84 -3.15 3.37
N ALA A 97 -15.88 -2.32 3.49
CA ALA A 97 -15.87 -1.14 4.34
C ALA A 97 -16.39 -1.49 5.73
N LEU A 98 -15.64 -1.15 6.76
CA LEU A 98 -16.03 -1.30 8.15
C LEU A 98 -15.99 0.06 8.84
N GLU A 99 -16.97 0.32 9.70
CA GLU A 99 -17.06 1.55 10.47
C GLU A 99 -16.55 1.33 11.90
N ASN A 100 -15.72 2.22 12.38
CA ASN A 100 -15.43 2.33 13.80
C ASN A 100 -16.56 3.07 14.49
N THR A 101 -16.96 2.61 15.65
CA THR A 101 -18.00 3.21 16.50
C THR A 101 -17.43 3.50 17.88
N ASP A 102 -18.20 4.16 18.75
CA ASP A 102 -17.79 4.38 20.15
C ASP A 102 -17.53 3.09 20.95
N ARG A 103 -18.00 1.95 20.42
CA ARG A 103 -17.90 0.64 21.07
C ARG A 103 -17.06 -0.38 20.32
N GLN A 104 -16.70 -0.10 19.07
CA GLN A 104 -15.99 -1.02 18.21
C GLN A 104 -14.90 -0.29 17.45
N HIS A 105 -13.69 -0.79 17.58
CA HIS A 105 -12.53 -0.38 16.81
C HIS A 105 -12.04 -1.53 15.94
N ASN A 106 -11.97 -1.31 14.63
CA ASN A 106 -11.53 -2.32 13.68
C ASN A 106 -10.05 -2.12 13.39
N LEU A 107 -9.28 -3.19 13.51
CA LEU A 107 -7.85 -3.23 13.18
C LEU A 107 -7.64 -4.17 12.00
N VAL A 108 -6.78 -3.76 11.08
CA VAL A 108 -6.36 -4.62 9.97
C VAL A 108 -5.18 -5.45 10.40
N VAL A 109 -5.39 -6.76 10.51
CA VAL A 109 -4.34 -7.74 10.83
C VAL A 109 -4.41 -8.87 9.82
N CYS A 110 -3.29 -9.20 9.19
CA CYS A 110 -3.22 -10.30 8.23
C CYS A 110 -2.02 -11.19 8.51
N THR A 111 -2.25 -12.47 8.62
CA THR A 111 -1.19 -13.46 8.80
C THR A 111 -0.52 -13.86 7.48
N LEU A 112 -1.21 -13.69 6.34
CA LEU A 112 -0.77 -14.13 5.01
C LEU A 112 -0.35 -12.96 4.09
N CYS A 113 -0.46 -11.72 4.53
CA CYS A 113 -0.12 -10.51 3.76
C CYS A 113 -0.85 -10.32 2.42
N SER A 114 -2.00 -10.96 2.24
CA SER A 114 -2.80 -10.91 1.00
C SER A 114 -4.04 -10.01 1.09
N CYS A 115 -4.39 -9.50 2.28
CA CYS A 115 -5.64 -8.77 2.50
C CYS A 115 -5.48 -7.25 2.56
N TYR A 116 -4.28 -6.73 2.31
CA TYR A 116 -4.04 -5.29 2.36
C TYR A 116 -4.49 -4.66 1.03
N PRO A 117 -5.41 -3.68 1.04
CA PRO A 117 -5.98 -3.12 -0.18
C PRO A 117 -5.01 -2.14 -0.85
N TRP A 118 -4.15 -2.62 -1.73
CA TRP A 118 -3.10 -1.83 -2.37
C TRP A 118 -3.62 -0.60 -3.13
N PRO A 119 -4.73 -0.65 -3.86
CA PRO A 119 -5.23 0.54 -4.55
C PRO A 119 -5.51 1.72 -3.62
N LEU A 120 -5.87 1.44 -2.36
CA LEU A 120 -6.28 2.44 -1.37
C LEU A 120 -5.20 2.80 -0.35
N LEU A 121 -4.32 1.88 -0.01
CA LEU A 121 -3.34 2.06 1.07
C LEU A 121 -1.90 1.91 0.61
N GLY A 122 -1.68 1.51 -0.65
CA GLY A 122 -0.35 1.22 -1.17
C GLY A 122 0.19 -0.14 -0.72
N ILE A 123 1.49 -0.32 -0.83
CA ILE A 123 2.17 -1.54 -0.40
C ILE A 123 2.19 -1.60 1.13
N PRO A 124 1.90 -2.77 1.74
CA PRO A 124 1.91 -2.91 3.19
C PRO A 124 3.26 -2.51 3.79
N PRO A 125 3.29 -1.62 4.79
CA PRO A 125 4.52 -1.22 5.45
C PRO A 125 5.15 -2.39 6.23
N GLY A 126 6.46 -2.33 6.46
CA GLY A 126 7.20 -3.41 7.13
C GLY A 126 6.66 -3.73 8.53
N TRP A 127 6.24 -2.73 9.30
CA TRP A 127 5.67 -2.92 10.64
C TRP A 127 4.39 -3.75 10.64
N TYR A 128 3.54 -3.62 9.62
CA TYR A 128 2.30 -4.38 9.44
C TYR A 128 2.53 -5.90 9.40
N LYS A 129 3.69 -6.31 8.91
CA LYS A 129 4.10 -7.70 8.77
C LYS A 129 4.88 -8.22 9.98
N SER A 130 5.17 -7.36 10.97
CA SER A 130 6.01 -7.75 12.11
C SER A 130 5.24 -8.65 13.10
N ASP A 131 5.94 -9.60 13.69
CA ASP A 131 5.38 -10.46 14.74
C ASP A 131 4.95 -9.65 15.95
N ALA A 132 5.68 -8.58 16.28
CA ALA A 132 5.35 -7.67 17.38
C ALA A 132 4.00 -6.97 17.16
N TYR A 133 3.71 -6.49 15.96
CA TYR A 133 2.39 -5.91 15.64
C TYR A 133 1.28 -6.95 15.75
N ARG A 134 1.47 -8.12 15.15
CA ARG A 134 0.48 -9.20 15.18
C ARG A 134 0.17 -9.65 16.60
N ALA A 135 1.18 -9.88 17.42
CA ALA A 135 1.01 -10.31 18.82
C ALA A 135 0.30 -9.26 19.71
N ARG A 136 0.31 -7.98 19.34
CA ARG A 136 -0.41 -6.93 20.07
C ARG A 136 -1.83 -6.69 19.56
N ALA A 137 -2.10 -7.05 18.33
CA ALA A 137 -3.37 -6.76 17.67
C ALA A 137 -4.40 -7.91 17.81
N VAL A 138 -3.94 -9.13 18.18
CA VAL A 138 -4.78 -10.34 18.32
C VAL A 138 -4.99 -10.74 19.79
#